data_4be40cd831663826420288416a920955
#
_entry.id   4be40cd831663826420288416a920955
#
_cell.length_a   1.000
_cell.length_b   1.000
_cell.length_c   1.000
_cell.angle_alpha   90.00
_cell.angle_beta   90.00
_cell.angle_gamma   90.00
#
_symmetry.space_group_name_H-M   'P 1'
#
loop_
_entity.id
_entity.type
_entity.pdbx_description
1 polymer ?
#
loop_
_entity_poly.entity_id
_entity_poly.type
_entity_poly.pdbx_seq_one_letter_code
_entity_poly.pdbx_strand_id
1 'polypeptide(L)'
;MTELNLIRNFSIVAHIDHGKSTLADRLIQSTGTVADRDMKEQLLDSMDIERERGITIKANTVRITYPAKDGQTYVLNLIDTPGHVDFAYEVSRSMRAVEGSLLVVDATQGVEAQTLANVYQAIDAGHEIVPVLNKIDLPAAEPERVKEQIEDVIGIDAADAVLISAKTGLGIPDVLEAIVTRLPAPKGTRDAALKAMLVDSWYDPYLGVVVMIRVMDGVIRRGDRVKMMQTGAVYGIDKLAVLTPAMKDIAELGPGEIGVFTASIKQVRDTRVGDTITHERRGTDAPLPGFKPAQPVVFCGLFPVDANDFDALRDAIEKLALNDASFSYEMETSAALGFGFRCGFLGLLHLEVIRDRLEREYDLDLITTAPSVVFRLFMRDGEMRELHNPADMPDLTLVDHIEEPRIKATIMVPDEYLGDVLKLCQDRRGIQMDLTYAGSRAMAVYDLPLAEVVFDFYDRLKSVTKGYASFDYQISEYREDNLVKMSILVNDEPVDALSIMVHRDRAEARGRVMVEKLKELIPRHMFKSPIQAAIGGRVIARETLAALRKDVTAKCYGGDATRKKKLLEKQKAGKKKMRQFGKVEIPQSAFISALKMDG
;
A
#
# COMPACT_ATOMS: atom_id res chain seq x y z
N MET A 1 -21.06 6.14 -31.97
CA MET A 1 -19.62 5.82 -32.17
C MET A 1 -18.88 7.14 -32.12
N THR A 2 -17.89 7.25 -31.27
CA THR A 2 -17.13 8.49 -31.11
C THR A 2 -15.95 8.49 -32.08
N GLU A 3 -15.72 9.59 -32.78
CA GLU A 3 -14.52 9.76 -33.58
C GLU A 3 -13.28 9.83 -32.67
N LEU A 4 -12.15 9.29 -33.13
CA LEU A 4 -10.92 9.17 -32.32
C LEU A 4 -10.40 10.52 -31.82
N ASN A 5 -10.52 11.56 -32.65
CA ASN A 5 -10.12 12.94 -32.33
C ASN A 5 -10.99 13.58 -31.24
N LEU A 6 -12.17 13.03 -30.95
CA LEU A 6 -13.09 13.50 -29.92
C LEU A 6 -12.99 12.70 -28.61
N ILE A 7 -11.98 11.83 -28.47
CA ILE A 7 -11.71 11.09 -27.24
C ILE A 7 -10.54 11.74 -26.49
N ARG A 8 -10.65 11.86 -25.17
CA ARG A 8 -9.55 12.22 -24.27
C ARG A 8 -9.51 11.25 -23.11
N ASN A 9 -8.38 10.55 -22.96
CA ASN A 9 -8.14 9.68 -21.84
C ASN A 9 -7.13 10.34 -20.92
N PHE A 10 -7.44 10.48 -19.65
CA PHE A 10 -6.59 11.18 -18.71
C PHE A 10 -6.73 10.63 -17.29
N SER A 11 -5.69 10.87 -16.49
CA SER A 11 -5.67 10.60 -15.06
C SER A 11 -5.51 11.90 -14.27
N ILE A 12 -5.77 11.84 -12.96
CA ILE A 12 -5.50 12.94 -12.04
C ILE A 12 -4.34 12.52 -11.14
N VAL A 13 -3.28 13.29 -11.18
CA VAL A 13 -2.08 13.14 -10.35
C VAL A 13 -2.10 14.22 -9.27
N ALA A 14 -2.05 13.83 -8.02
CA ALA A 14 -2.07 14.75 -6.90
C ALA A 14 -1.41 14.12 -5.66
N HIS A 15 -0.93 14.95 -4.75
CA HIS A 15 -0.64 14.53 -3.38
C HIS A 15 -1.94 14.29 -2.60
N ILE A 16 -1.85 13.56 -1.49
CA ILE A 16 -2.95 13.38 -0.54
C ILE A 16 -3.43 14.76 -0.07
N ASP A 17 -4.73 14.95 0.06
CA ASP A 17 -5.39 16.21 0.47
C ASP A 17 -5.24 17.40 -0.50
N HIS A 18 -4.63 17.25 -1.68
CA HIS A 18 -4.63 18.32 -2.68
C HIS A 18 -5.97 18.48 -3.44
N GLY A 19 -6.95 17.60 -3.15
CA GLY A 19 -8.31 17.70 -3.66
C GLY A 19 -8.58 16.93 -4.95
N LYS A 20 -7.85 15.84 -5.19
CA LYS A 20 -8.01 14.94 -6.33
C LYS A 20 -9.44 14.42 -6.49
N SER A 21 -9.97 13.73 -5.47
CA SER A 21 -11.33 13.14 -5.51
C SER A 21 -12.41 14.22 -5.58
N THR A 22 -12.20 15.38 -4.92
CA THR A 22 -13.10 16.52 -5.02
C THR A 22 -13.15 17.09 -6.45
N LEU A 23 -12.00 17.17 -7.13
CA LEU A 23 -11.96 17.59 -8.53
C LEU A 23 -12.67 16.57 -9.44
N ALA A 24 -12.43 15.27 -9.26
CA ALA A 24 -13.11 14.21 -10.01
C ALA A 24 -14.63 14.33 -9.86
N ASP A 25 -15.14 14.50 -8.64
CA ASP A 25 -16.57 14.71 -8.35
C ASP A 25 -17.12 15.95 -9.09
N ARG A 26 -16.39 17.06 -9.12
CA ARG A 26 -16.80 18.28 -9.81
C ARG A 26 -16.82 18.14 -11.32
N LEU A 27 -15.88 17.41 -11.91
CA LEU A 27 -15.89 17.11 -13.35
C LEU A 27 -17.13 16.28 -13.73
N ILE A 28 -17.47 15.27 -12.92
CA ILE A 28 -18.65 14.42 -13.10
C ILE A 28 -19.94 15.23 -12.95
N GLN A 29 -20.02 16.05 -11.90
CA GLN A 29 -21.20 16.89 -11.61
C GLN A 29 -21.43 17.94 -12.68
N SER A 30 -20.39 18.71 -13.03
CA SER A 30 -20.50 19.85 -13.97
C SER A 30 -20.90 19.42 -15.40
N THR A 31 -20.62 18.17 -15.75
CA THR A 31 -21.01 17.60 -17.06
C THR A 31 -22.37 16.90 -17.03
N GLY A 32 -23.04 16.85 -15.89
CA GLY A 32 -24.35 16.17 -15.75
C GLY A 32 -24.28 14.66 -15.98
N THR A 33 -23.08 14.06 -15.86
CA THR A 33 -22.89 12.61 -16.00
C THR A 33 -23.67 11.84 -14.95
N VAL A 34 -23.78 12.42 -13.74
CA VAL A 34 -24.62 11.96 -12.63
C VAL A 34 -25.58 13.08 -12.26
N ALA A 35 -26.84 12.75 -11.99
CA ALA A 35 -27.82 13.74 -11.56
C ALA A 35 -27.47 14.29 -10.16
N ASP A 36 -27.69 15.59 -9.91
CA ASP A 36 -27.32 16.24 -8.65
C ASP A 36 -27.87 15.52 -7.40
N ARG A 37 -29.08 14.96 -7.48
CA ARG A 37 -29.69 14.19 -6.39
C ARG A 37 -28.98 12.87 -6.06
N ASP A 38 -28.21 12.34 -7.00
CA ASP A 38 -27.51 11.05 -6.90
C ASP A 38 -26.00 11.26 -6.62
N MET A 39 -25.55 12.53 -6.61
CA MET A 39 -24.16 12.88 -6.27
C MET A 39 -23.91 12.63 -4.78
N LYS A 40 -22.75 12.03 -4.51
CA LYS A 40 -22.19 11.82 -3.17
C LYS A 40 -20.76 12.34 -3.15
N GLU A 41 -20.31 12.75 -1.98
CA GLU A 41 -18.89 13.07 -1.81
C GLU A 41 -18.02 11.82 -2.06
N GLN A 42 -16.90 12.00 -2.76
CA GLN A 42 -15.99 10.93 -3.14
C GLN A 42 -16.71 9.79 -3.89
N LEU A 43 -17.47 10.17 -4.93
CA LEU A 43 -18.31 9.25 -5.69
C LEU A 43 -17.55 8.07 -6.30
N LEU A 44 -16.29 8.27 -6.69
CA LEU A 44 -15.43 7.25 -7.27
C LEU A 44 -14.77 6.36 -6.21
N ASP A 45 -14.63 6.84 -4.97
CA ASP A 45 -14.08 6.06 -3.86
C ASP A 45 -15.14 5.07 -3.37
N SER A 46 -15.08 3.84 -3.88
CA SER A 46 -16.13 2.83 -3.70
C SER A 46 -16.08 2.12 -2.35
N MET A 47 -14.89 2.08 -1.71
CA MET A 47 -14.69 1.41 -0.43
C MET A 47 -14.93 2.37 0.74
N ASP A 48 -15.51 1.85 1.83
CA ASP A 48 -15.72 2.66 3.04
C ASP A 48 -14.38 3.14 3.63
N ILE A 49 -13.35 2.29 3.56
CA ILE A 49 -11.99 2.63 4.03
C ILE A 49 -11.34 3.77 3.21
N GLU A 50 -11.62 3.88 1.91
CA GLU A 50 -11.17 5.01 1.08
C GLU A 50 -11.76 6.32 1.59
N ARG A 51 -13.06 6.34 1.86
CA ARG A 51 -13.80 7.51 2.36
C ARG A 51 -13.39 7.90 3.79
N GLU A 52 -13.22 6.92 4.67
CA GLU A 52 -12.79 7.17 6.06
C GLU A 52 -11.37 7.75 6.13
N ARG A 53 -10.45 7.25 5.29
CA ARG A 53 -9.05 7.67 5.27
C ARG A 53 -8.80 8.86 4.34
N GLY A 54 -9.75 9.24 3.49
CA GLY A 54 -9.63 10.31 2.50
C GLY A 54 -8.60 10.01 1.40
N ILE A 55 -8.37 8.73 1.09
CA ILE A 55 -7.39 8.29 0.09
C ILE A 55 -8.04 7.35 -0.92
N THR A 56 -7.68 7.47 -2.19
CA THR A 56 -8.02 6.48 -3.21
C THR A 56 -7.04 5.31 -3.11
N ILE A 57 -7.55 4.10 -3.01
CA ILE A 57 -6.79 2.86 -2.92
C ILE A 57 -6.77 2.16 -4.28
N LYS A 58 -7.94 2.01 -4.90
CA LYS A 58 -8.10 1.36 -6.20
C LYS A 58 -8.42 2.38 -7.28
N ALA A 59 -7.79 2.23 -8.45
CA ALA A 59 -8.10 3.07 -9.59
C ALA A 59 -9.53 2.83 -10.08
N ASN A 60 -10.30 3.90 -10.21
CA ASN A 60 -11.67 3.87 -10.72
C ASN A 60 -11.77 4.65 -12.02
N THR A 61 -12.60 4.17 -12.95
CA THR A 61 -12.75 4.77 -14.26
C THR A 61 -14.17 5.31 -14.44
N VAL A 62 -14.28 6.50 -15.03
CA VAL A 62 -15.57 7.06 -15.43
C VAL A 62 -15.49 7.67 -16.83
N ARG A 63 -16.50 7.37 -17.65
CA ARG A 63 -16.73 7.97 -18.96
C ARG A 63 -17.65 9.17 -18.82
N ILE A 64 -17.18 10.32 -19.22
CA ILE A 64 -17.87 11.61 -19.18
C ILE A 64 -18.16 12.07 -20.61
N THR A 65 -19.31 12.65 -20.86
CA THR A 65 -19.65 13.29 -22.14
C THR A 65 -19.65 14.79 -21.94
N TYR A 66 -18.83 15.51 -22.71
CA TYR A 66 -18.66 16.95 -22.55
C TYR A 66 -18.91 17.73 -23.86
N PRO A 67 -19.95 18.59 -23.90
CA PRO A 67 -20.12 19.54 -25.01
C PRO A 67 -19.17 20.73 -24.83
N ALA A 68 -18.12 20.77 -25.65
CA ALA A 68 -17.08 21.78 -25.56
C ALA A 68 -17.46 23.11 -26.24
N LYS A 69 -16.69 24.17 -25.93
CA LYS A 69 -16.91 25.52 -26.51
C LYS A 69 -16.73 25.56 -28.03
N ASP A 70 -16.02 24.61 -28.63
CA ASP A 70 -15.86 24.47 -30.08
C ASP A 70 -17.12 23.92 -30.79
N GLY A 71 -18.17 23.59 -30.05
CA GLY A 71 -19.42 23.03 -30.53
C GLY A 71 -19.40 21.52 -30.78
N GLN A 72 -18.30 20.83 -30.47
CA GLN A 72 -18.19 19.40 -30.56
C GLN A 72 -18.48 18.72 -29.22
N THR A 73 -18.88 17.46 -29.28
CA THR A 73 -19.12 16.67 -28.06
C THR A 73 -17.99 15.64 -27.89
N TYR A 74 -17.21 15.81 -26.84
CA TYR A 74 -16.09 14.94 -26.51
C TYR A 74 -16.49 13.82 -25.55
N VAL A 75 -15.81 12.70 -25.66
CA VAL A 75 -15.80 11.61 -24.68
C VAL A 75 -14.52 11.73 -23.87
N LEU A 76 -14.69 11.98 -22.58
CA LEU A 76 -13.60 12.09 -21.62
C LEU A 76 -13.60 10.84 -20.76
N ASN A 77 -12.55 10.03 -20.80
CA ASN A 77 -12.37 8.88 -19.93
C ASN A 77 -11.38 9.27 -18.83
N LEU A 78 -11.90 9.49 -17.64
CA LEU A 78 -11.11 9.73 -16.44
C LEU A 78 -10.76 8.40 -15.79
N ILE A 79 -9.48 8.19 -15.48
CA ILE A 79 -9.03 7.15 -14.56
C ILE A 79 -8.54 7.86 -13.29
N ASP A 80 -9.28 7.73 -12.20
CA ASP A 80 -8.88 8.25 -10.90
C ASP A 80 -7.83 7.32 -10.29
N THR A 81 -6.64 7.84 -10.00
CA THR A 81 -5.48 7.05 -9.57
C THR A 81 -5.18 7.26 -8.09
N PRO A 82 -4.69 6.24 -7.36
CA PRO A 82 -4.17 6.45 -6.02
C PRO A 82 -3.07 7.52 -5.98
N GLY A 83 -2.95 8.20 -4.84
CA GLY A 83 -1.87 9.19 -4.63
C GLY A 83 -0.68 8.66 -3.84
N HIS A 84 -0.84 7.55 -3.11
CA HIS A 84 0.16 7.04 -2.17
C HIS A 84 1.17 6.08 -2.83
N VAL A 85 2.42 6.15 -2.40
CA VAL A 85 3.54 5.32 -2.94
C VAL A 85 3.28 3.83 -2.89
N ASP A 86 2.63 3.32 -1.86
CA ASP A 86 2.30 1.89 -1.73
C ASP A 86 1.41 1.38 -2.86
N PHE A 87 0.69 2.29 -3.54
CA PHE A 87 -0.15 1.96 -4.69
C PHE A 87 0.48 2.38 -6.03
N ALA A 88 1.79 2.61 -6.07
CA ALA A 88 2.51 3.00 -7.29
C ALA A 88 2.30 2.00 -8.45
N TYR A 89 2.05 0.73 -8.15
CA TYR A 89 1.71 -0.27 -9.15
C TYR A 89 0.36 0.02 -9.83
N GLU A 90 -0.68 0.39 -9.05
CA GLU A 90 -1.98 0.81 -9.58
C GLU A 90 -1.85 2.08 -10.44
N VAL A 91 -1.05 3.06 -9.96
CA VAL A 91 -0.75 4.30 -10.69
C VAL A 91 -0.10 3.98 -12.03
N SER A 92 0.95 3.16 -12.05
CA SER A 92 1.69 2.78 -13.26
C SER A 92 0.81 2.09 -14.31
N ARG A 93 -0.15 1.23 -13.88
CA ARG A 93 -1.11 0.59 -14.78
C ARG A 93 -2.07 1.59 -15.40
N SER A 94 -2.62 2.46 -14.57
CA SER A 94 -3.57 3.49 -14.99
C SER A 94 -2.94 4.47 -15.97
N MET A 95 -1.69 4.88 -15.72
CA MET A 95 -0.93 5.77 -16.60
C MET A 95 -0.78 5.21 -18.01
N ARG A 96 -0.55 3.91 -18.17
CA ARG A 96 -0.44 3.29 -19.51
C ARG A 96 -1.76 3.20 -20.27
N ALA A 97 -2.89 3.43 -19.60
CA ALA A 97 -4.21 3.41 -20.20
C ALA A 97 -4.68 4.78 -20.70
N VAL A 98 -3.91 5.84 -20.49
CA VAL A 98 -4.29 7.22 -20.83
C VAL A 98 -3.16 7.97 -21.55
N GLU A 99 -3.48 9.08 -22.21
CA GLU A 99 -2.54 9.91 -22.94
C GLU A 99 -2.10 11.16 -22.19
N GLY A 100 -2.79 11.52 -21.12
CA GLY A 100 -2.48 12.75 -20.39
C GLY A 100 -2.83 12.69 -18.92
N SER A 101 -2.33 13.68 -18.18
CA SER A 101 -2.57 13.78 -16.74
C SER A 101 -2.86 15.22 -16.33
N LEU A 102 -3.82 15.40 -15.42
CA LEU A 102 -3.99 16.64 -14.68
C LEU A 102 -3.10 16.61 -13.45
N LEU A 103 -2.14 17.51 -13.36
CA LEU A 103 -1.30 17.68 -12.18
C LEU A 103 -1.97 18.65 -11.22
N VAL A 104 -2.61 18.13 -10.16
CA VAL A 104 -3.30 18.96 -9.17
C VAL A 104 -2.39 19.27 -8.00
N VAL A 105 -2.13 20.56 -7.79
CA VAL A 105 -1.29 21.07 -6.71
C VAL A 105 -2.11 22.03 -5.85
N ASP A 106 -2.02 21.88 -4.54
CA ASP A 106 -2.61 22.82 -3.58
C ASP A 106 -1.86 24.15 -3.61
N ALA A 107 -2.56 25.24 -3.93
CA ALA A 107 -1.97 26.59 -4.04
C ALA A 107 -1.44 27.12 -2.69
N THR A 108 -1.76 26.49 -1.56
CA THR A 108 -1.26 26.86 -0.24
C THR A 108 -0.01 26.07 0.16
N GLN A 109 0.04 24.77 -0.19
CA GLN A 109 1.12 23.86 0.20
C GLN A 109 2.24 23.80 -0.84
N GLY A 110 1.89 23.84 -2.14
CA GLY A 110 2.84 23.69 -3.23
C GLY A 110 3.18 22.24 -3.57
N VAL A 111 4.33 22.04 -4.19
CA VAL A 111 4.81 20.72 -4.64
C VAL A 111 5.26 19.88 -3.44
N GLU A 112 4.82 18.63 -3.40
CA GLU A 112 5.12 17.64 -2.35
C GLU A 112 5.86 16.42 -2.94
N ALA A 113 6.51 15.60 -2.09
CA ALA A 113 7.34 14.48 -2.55
C ALA A 113 6.58 13.46 -3.42
N GLN A 114 5.35 13.10 -3.03
CA GLN A 114 4.50 12.20 -3.82
C GLN A 114 4.06 12.81 -5.15
N THR A 115 3.90 14.13 -5.22
CA THR A 115 3.62 14.84 -6.47
C THR A 115 4.74 14.59 -7.47
N LEU A 116 6.00 14.73 -7.03
CA LEU A 116 7.18 14.49 -7.87
C LEU A 116 7.22 13.06 -8.40
N ALA A 117 7.07 12.07 -7.52
CA ALA A 117 7.13 10.66 -7.91
C ALA A 117 6.06 10.30 -8.96
N ASN A 118 4.82 10.74 -8.74
CA ASN A 118 3.72 10.44 -9.65
C ASN A 118 3.85 11.20 -10.98
N VAL A 119 4.34 12.44 -10.96
CA VAL A 119 4.58 13.22 -12.19
C VAL A 119 5.68 12.60 -13.03
N TYR A 120 6.78 12.17 -12.43
CA TYR A 120 7.83 11.49 -13.18
C TYR A 120 7.35 10.19 -13.81
N GLN A 121 6.47 9.43 -13.15
CA GLN A 121 5.83 8.26 -13.77
C GLN A 121 4.97 8.64 -14.98
N ALA A 122 4.25 9.77 -14.92
CA ALA A 122 3.48 10.28 -16.05
C ALA A 122 4.38 10.73 -17.21
N ILE A 123 5.48 11.43 -16.91
CA ILE A 123 6.49 11.83 -17.91
C ILE A 123 7.11 10.60 -18.58
N ASP A 124 7.51 9.60 -17.81
CA ASP A 124 8.09 8.35 -18.30
C ASP A 124 7.09 7.55 -19.17
N ALA A 125 5.80 7.68 -18.88
CA ALA A 125 4.72 7.11 -19.70
C ALA A 125 4.44 7.91 -20.98
N GLY A 126 5.06 9.10 -21.15
CA GLY A 126 4.91 9.98 -22.30
C GLY A 126 3.63 10.83 -22.28
N HIS A 127 3.10 11.13 -21.11
CA HIS A 127 1.88 11.94 -20.97
C HIS A 127 2.11 13.41 -21.25
N GLU A 128 1.10 14.03 -21.85
CA GLU A 128 0.93 15.49 -21.77
C GLU A 128 0.38 15.84 -20.38
N ILE A 129 1.00 16.80 -19.71
CA ILE A 129 0.64 17.17 -18.34
C ILE A 129 0.05 18.58 -18.32
N VAL A 130 -1.13 18.70 -17.73
CA VAL A 130 -1.82 19.98 -17.54
C VAL A 130 -1.77 20.35 -16.05
N PRO A 131 -0.99 21.37 -15.66
CA PRO A 131 -0.98 21.86 -14.29
C PRO A 131 -2.30 22.51 -13.90
N VAL A 132 -2.80 22.16 -12.69
CA VAL A 132 -4.04 22.67 -12.10
C VAL A 132 -3.75 23.07 -10.67
N LEU A 133 -3.87 24.37 -10.35
CA LEU A 133 -3.68 24.87 -8.98
C LEU A 133 -5.02 24.95 -8.26
N ASN A 134 -5.18 24.12 -7.25
CA ASN A 134 -6.42 24.00 -6.48
C ASN A 134 -6.36 24.81 -5.17
N LYS A 135 -7.53 25.01 -4.58
CA LYS A 135 -7.75 25.73 -3.31
C LYS A 135 -7.40 27.22 -3.38
N ILE A 136 -7.55 27.85 -4.54
CA ILE A 136 -7.31 29.30 -4.70
C ILE A 136 -8.28 30.18 -3.91
N ASP A 137 -9.35 29.61 -3.37
CA ASP A 137 -10.32 30.26 -2.49
C ASP A 137 -9.78 30.52 -1.08
N LEU A 138 -8.67 29.88 -0.71
CA LEU A 138 -8.07 30.02 0.60
C LEU A 138 -7.20 31.29 0.69
N PRO A 139 -7.24 32.05 1.82
CA PRO A 139 -6.44 33.27 1.99
C PRO A 139 -4.92 33.06 1.90
N ALA A 140 -4.46 31.84 2.20
CA ALA A 140 -3.04 31.47 2.15
C ALA A 140 -2.60 30.96 0.78
N ALA A 141 -3.46 31.02 -0.25
CA ALA A 141 -3.11 30.56 -1.59
C ALA A 141 -2.11 31.52 -2.26
N GLU A 142 -1.02 30.99 -2.77
CA GLU A 142 0.04 31.71 -3.48
C GLU A 142 0.30 31.08 -4.88
N PRO A 143 -0.63 31.24 -5.83
CA PRO A 143 -0.55 30.57 -7.14
C PRO A 143 0.75 30.82 -7.88
N GLU A 144 1.25 32.06 -7.92
CA GLU A 144 2.46 32.39 -8.66
C GLU A 144 3.71 31.71 -8.07
N ARG A 145 3.83 31.67 -6.76
CA ARG A 145 4.91 30.91 -6.08
C ARG A 145 4.85 29.41 -6.42
N VAL A 146 3.63 28.84 -6.50
CA VAL A 146 3.48 27.42 -6.80
C VAL A 146 3.76 27.12 -8.28
N LYS A 147 3.45 28.03 -9.20
CA LYS A 147 3.87 27.92 -10.61
C LYS A 147 5.39 27.86 -10.72
N GLU A 148 6.10 28.81 -10.10
CA GLU A 148 7.57 28.81 -10.04
C GLU A 148 8.12 27.48 -9.47
N GLN A 149 7.51 26.94 -8.40
CA GLN A 149 7.92 25.65 -7.86
C GLN A 149 7.73 24.49 -8.86
N ILE A 150 6.64 24.47 -9.62
CA ILE A 150 6.40 23.43 -10.63
C ILE A 150 7.47 23.51 -11.71
N GLU A 151 7.82 24.72 -12.17
CA GLU A 151 8.85 24.93 -13.18
C GLU A 151 10.25 24.56 -12.67
N ASP A 152 10.63 25.03 -11.48
CA ASP A 152 11.97 24.81 -10.90
C ASP A 152 12.22 23.36 -10.47
N VAL A 153 11.21 22.72 -9.88
CA VAL A 153 11.37 21.40 -9.23
C VAL A 153 11.00 20.26 -10.17
N ILE A 154 9.97 20.43 -11.00
CA ILE A 154 9.47 19.40 -11.91
C ILE A 154 10.01 19.60 -13.32
N GLY A 155 10.24 20.86 -13.72
CA GLY A 155 10.69 21.21 -15.07
C GLY A 155 9.57 21.26 -16.11
N ILE A 156 8.32 21.47 -15.68
CA ILE A 156 7.14 21.59 -16.55
C ILE A 156 6.70 23.05 -16.58
N ASP A 157 6.38 23.58 -17.77
CA ASP A 157 5.80 24.92 -17.91
C ASP A 157 4.45 25.00 -17.17
N ALA A 158 4.37 25.93 -16.23
CA ALA A 158 3.19 26.19 -15.41
C ALA A 158 2.59 27.59 -15.62
N ALA A 159 3.10 28.38 -16.56
CA ALA A 159 2.61 29.74 -16.83
C ALA A 159 1.09 29.75 -17.08
N ASP A 160 0.61 28.79 -17.87
CA ASP A 160 -0.80 28.61 -18.21
C ASP A 160 -1.53 27.60 -17.29
N ALA A 161 -1.09 27.41 -16.04
CA ALA A 161 -1.76 26.53 -15.08
C ALA A 161 -3.19 26.98 -14.83
N VAL A 162 -4.13 26.03 -14.78
CA VAL A 162 -5.55 26.33 -14.54
C VAL A 162 -5.78 26.57 -13.05
N LEU A 163 -6.32 27.72 -12.70
CA LEU A 163 -6.59 28.11 -11.31
C LEU A 163 -8.01 27.71 -10.90
N ILE A 164 -8.14 26.88 -9.87
CA ILE A 164 -9.44 26.35 -9.45
C ILE A 164 -9.65 26.35 -7.93
N SER A 165 -10.92 26.27 -7.56
CA SER A 165 -11.36 25.77 -6.27
C SER A 165 -12.33 24.60 -6.51
N ALA A 166 -11.86 23.37 -6.34
CA ALA A 166 -12.70 22.20 -6.47
C ALA A 166 -13.86 22.23 -5.45
N LYS A 167 -13.62 22.79 -4.27
CA LYS A 167 -14.65 22.95 -3.22
C LYS A 167 -15.81 23.85 -3.67
N THR A 168 -15.51 24.99 -4.26
CA THR A 168 -16.54 25.98 -4.67
C THR A 168 -17.03 25.79 -6.10
N GLY A 169 -16.32 25.02 -6.93
CA GLY A 169 -16.59 24.83 -8.36
C GLY A 169 -15.98 25.90 -9.28
N LEU A 170 -15.21 26.84 -8.72
CA LEU A 170 -14.55 27.90 -9.47
C LEU A 170 -13.50 27.29 -10.42
N GLY A 171 -13.49 27.70 -11.69
CA GLY A 171 -12.48 27.28 -12.69
C GLY A 171 -12.68 25.87 -13.26
N ILE A 172 -13.70 25.11 -12.83
CA ILE A 172 -13.97 23.74 -13.33
C ILE A 172 -14.24 23.72 -14.85
N PRO A 173 -15.04 24.64 -15.42
CA PRO A 173 -15.22 24.70 -16.88
C PRO A 173 -13.91 24.92 -17.65
N ASP A 174 -12.96 25.64 -17.06
CA ASP A 174 -11.66 25.90 -17.70
C ASP A 174 -10.75 24.65 -17.67
N VAL A 175 -10.89 23.80 -16.64
CA VAL A 175 -10.23 22.47 -16.61
C VAL A 175 -10.78 21.59 -17.74
N LEU A 176 -12.11 21.55 -17.94
CA LEU A 176 -12.73 20.75 -19.01
C LEU A 176 -12.27 21.23 -20.40
N GLU A 177 -12.17 22.53 -20.62
CA GLU A 177 -11.64 23.07 -21.87
C GLU A 177 -10.12 22.78 -22.03
N ALA A 178 -9.34 22.85 -20.94
CA ALA A 178 -7.93 22.50 -20.98
C ALA A 178 -7.71 21.02 -21.35
N ILE A 179 -8.55 20.11 -20.81
CA ILE A 179 -8.53 18.69 -21.20
C ILE A 179 -8.75 18.54 -22.71
N VAL A 180 -9.76 19.18 -23.25
CA VAL A 180 -10.11 19.08 -24.68
C VAL A 180 -9.03 19.66 -25.59
N THR A 181 -8.48 20.83 -25.22
CA THR A 181 -7.57 21.60 -26.08
C THR A 181 -6.11 21.20 -25.95
N ARG A 182 -5.66 20.78 -24.76
CA ARG A 182 -4.24 20.52 -24.48
C ARG A 182 -3.89 19.02 -24.51
N LEU A 183 -4.80 18.14 -24.07
CA LEU A 183 -4.49 16.70 -24.08
C LEU A 183 -4.63 16.12 -25.48
N PRO A 184 -3.72 15.21 -25.88
CA PRO A 184 -3.79 14.60 -27.20
C PRO A 184 -4.93 13.57 -27.29
N ALA A 185 -5.44 13.39 -28.50
CA ALA A 185 -6.34 12.29 -28.80
C ALA A 185 -5.59 10.96 -28.81
N PRO A 186 -6.24 9.84 -28.46
CA PRO A 186 -5.63 8.51 -28.56
C PRO A 186 -5.31 8.17 -30.02
N LYS A 187 -4.34 7.28 -30.21
CA LYS A 187 -3.96 6.73 -31.52
C LYS A 187 -4.56 5.34 -31.69
N GLY A 188 -4.79 4.92 -32.94
CA GLY A 188 -5.26 3.58 -33.23
C GLY A 188 -5.97 3.47 -34.56
N THR A 189 -6.12 2.26 -35.08
CA THR A 189 -6.71 1.95 -36.39
C THR A 189 -7.88 1.01 -36.23
N ARG A 190 -9.06 1.44 -36.67
CA ARG A 190 -10.30 0.68 -36.51
C ARG A 190 -10.34 -0.63 -37.29
N ASP A 191 -9.80 -0.61 -38.50
CA ASP A 191 -9.83 -1.76 -39.43
C ASP A 191 -8.67 -2.76 -39.20
N ALA A 192 -7.81 -2.48 -38.22
CA ALA A 192 -6.74 -3.37 -37.82
C ALA A 192 -7.28 -4.57 -37.01
N ALA A 193 -6.44 -5.58 -36.81
CA ALA A 193 -6.74 -6.67 -35.89
C ALA A 193 -6.92 -6.13 -34.47
N LEU A 194 -7.87 -6.67 -33.72
CA LEU A 194 -8.12 -6.27 -32.33
C LEU A 194 -6.85 -6.41 -31.49
N LYS A 195 -6.49 -5.32 -30.85
CA LYS A 195 -5.44 -5.24 -29.86
C LYS A 195 -5.94 -4.41 -28.68
N ALA A 196 -6.35 -5.05 -27.60
CA ALA A 196 -6.81 -4.38 -26.41
C ALA A 196 -5.91 -4.73 -25.22
N MET A 197 -5.61 -3.74 -24.40
CA MET A 197 -4.84 -3.89 -23.18
C MET A 197 -5.77 -4.23 -22.02
N LEU A 198 -5.49 -5.28 -21.28
CA LEU A 198 -6.16 -5.60 -20.03
C LEU A 198 -5.59 -4.67 -18.94
N VAL A 199 -6.38 -3.70 -18.52
CA VAL A 199 -5.98 -2.68 -17.55
C VAL A 199 -6.18 -3.17 -16.13
N ASP A 200 -7.36 -3.77 -15.85
CA ASP A 200 -7.70 -4.33 -14.54
C ASP A 200 -8.71 -5.47 -14.69
N SER A 201 -8.81 -6.30 -13.64
CA SER A 201 -9.87 -7.32 -13.56
C SER A 201 -10.26 -7.55 -12.10
N TRP A 202 -11.54 -7.80 -11.85
CA TRP A 202 -12.05 -8.07 -10.52
C TRP A 202 -13.19 -9.07 -10.56
N TYR A 203 -13.45 -9.68 -9.43
CA TYR A 203 -14.58 -10.58 -9.27
C TYR A 203 -15.78 -9.82 -8.70
N ASP A 204 -16.90 -9.93 -9.39
CA ASP A 204 -18.20 -9.43 -8.95
C ASP A 204 -19.10 -10.64 -8.63
N PRO A 205 -19.77 -10.68 -7.46
CA PRO A 205 -20.60 -11.83 -7.06
C PRO A 205 -21.75 -12.17 -8.02
N TYR A 206 -22.22 -11.19 -8.79
CA TYR A 206 -23.37 -11.32 -9.70
C TYR A 206 -22.93 -11.49 -11.17
N LEU A 207 -21.86 -10.84 -11.56
CA LEU A 207 -21.37 -10.81 -12.95
C LEU A 207 -20.21 -11.78 -13.21
N GLY A 208 -19.62 -12.35 -12.18
CA GLY A 208 -18.39 -13.11 -12.27
C GLY A 208 -17.18 -12.20 -12.49
N VAL A 209 -16.19 -12.65 -13.25
CA VAL A 209 -15.01 -11.84 -13.55
C VAL A 209 -15.35 -10.73 -14.54
N VAL A 210 -15.16 -9.50 -14.12
CA VAL A 210 -15.27 -8.28 -14.93
C VAL A 210 -13.86 -7.87 -15.37
N VAL A 211 -13.68 -7.64 -16.66
CA VAL A 211 -12.39 -7.28 -17.24
C VAL A 211 -12.46 -5.87 -17.80
N MET A 212 -11.61 -4.98 -17.30
CA MET A 212 -11.45 -3.61 -17.80
C MET A 212 -10.38 -3.59 -18.89
N ILE A 213 -10.74 -3.02 -20.02
CA ILE A 213 -9.86 -2.94 -21.19
C ILE A 213 -9.77 -1.53 -21.75
N ARG A 214 -8.62 -1.26 -22.36
CA ARG A 214 -8.45 -0.18 -23.33
C ARG A 214 -8.19 -0.76 -24.71
N VAL A 215 -9.00 -0.37 -25.67
CA VAL A 215 -8.79 -0.77 -27.08
C VAL A 215 -7.70 0.12 -27.70
N MET A 216 -6.62 -0.50 -28.18
CA MET A 216 -5.54 0.18 -28.90
C MET A 216 -5.83 0.19 -30.40
N ASP A 217 -6.13 -0.96 -30.97
CA ASP A 217 -6.48 -1.15 -32.38
C ASP A 217 -7.67 -2.08 -32.53
N GLY A 218 -8.36 -1.99 -33.67
CA GLY A 218 -9.50 -2.84 -33.98
C GLY A 218 -10.76 -2.47 -33.22
N VAL A 219 -11.72 -3.36 -33.19
CA VAL A 219 -13.03 -3.18 -32.55
C VAL A 219 -13.40 -4.47 -31.82
N ILE A 220 -13.96 -4.33 -30.65
CA ILE A 220 -14.49 -5.44 -29.84
C ILE A 220 -16.00 -5.28 -29.70
N ARG A 221 -16.77 -6.36 -29.85
CA ARG A 221 -18.24 -6.37 -29.80
C ARG A 221 -18.77 -7.44 -28.86
N ARG A 222 -19.96 -7.23 -28.39
CA ARG A 222 -20.71 -8.28 -27.70
C ARG A 222 -20.86 -9.50 -28.62
N GLY A 223 -20.59 -10.70 -28.08
CA GLY A 223 -20.62 -11.97 -28.83
C GLY A 223 -19.32 -12.35 -29.51
N ASP A 224 -18.32 -11.45 -29.57
CA ASP A 224 -17.01 -11.78 -30.09
C ASP A 224 -16.32 -12.85 -29.24
N ARG A 225 -15.53 -13.69 -29.89
CA ARG A 225 -14.63 -14.63 -29.21
C ARG A 225 -13.24 -14.03 -29.16
N VAL A 226 -12.77 -13.80 -27.93
CA VAL A 226 -11.47 -13.19 -27.66
C VAL A 226 -10.51 -14.17 -27.01
N LYS A 227 -9.22 -13.96 -27.27
CA LYS A 227 -8.11 -14.74 -26.73
C LYS A 227 -7.24 -13.84 -25.85
N MET A 228 -6.95 -14.30 -24.64
CA MET A 228 -5.92 -13.76 -23.76
C MET A 228 -4.57 -14.25 -24.25
N MET A 229 -3.67 -13.36 -24.65
CA MET A 229 -2.44 -13.79 -25.37
C MET A 229 -1.44 -14.50 -24.46
N GLN A 230 -1.31 -14.08 -23.19
CA GLN A 230 -0.37 -14.68 -22.22
C GLN A 230 -0.83 -16.06 -21.74
N THR A 231 -2.12 -16.20 -21.43
CA THR A 231 -2.66 -17.45 -20.89
C THR A 231 -3.16 -18.39 -21.98
N GLY A 232 -3.41 -17.87 -23.18
CA GLY A 232 -4.02 -18.62 -24.29
C GLY A 232 -5.50 -18.91 -24.11
N ALA A 233 -6.12 -18.47 -23.00
CA ALA A 233 -7.52 -18.71 -22.69
C ALA A 233 -8.44 -17.97 -23.68
N VAL A 234 -9.52 -18.64 -24.10
CA VAL A 234 -10.48 -18.11 -25.09
C VAL A 234 -11.86 -18.03 -24.46
N TYR A 235 -12.49 -16.86 -24.59
CA TYR A 235 -13.80 -16.58 -24.02
C TYR A 235 -14.72 -15.89 -25.03
N GLY A 236 -16.04 -16.11 -24.91
CA GLY A 236 -17.06 -15.35 -25.62
C GLY A 236 -17.53 -14.17 -24.76
N ILE A 237 -17.65 -12.99 -25.35
CA ILE A 237 -18.11 -11.79 -24.64
C ILE A 237 -19.61 -11.84 -24.44
N ASP A 238 -20.05 -11.95 -23.18
CA ASP A 238 -21.45 -11.97 -22.80
C ASP A 238 -22.03 -10.55 -22.73
N LYS A 239 -21.30 -9.64 -22.08
CA LYS A 239 -21.69 -8.26 -21.86
C LYS A 239 -20.51 -7.33 -22.15
N LEU A 240 -20.80 -6.19 -22.78
CA LEU A 240 -19.83 -5.11 -23.03
C LEU A 240 -20.44 -3.81 -22.54
N ALA A 241 -19.70 -3.05 -21.74
CA ALA A 241 -20.21 -1.85 -21.10
C ALA A 241 -19.13 -0.77 -20.92
N VAL A 242 -19.57 0.45 -20.62
CA VAL A 242 -18.75 1.56 -20.11
C VAL A 242 -19.20 1.94 -18.72
N LEU A 243 -18.33 2.56 -17.94
CA LEU A 243 -18.60 3.00 -16.57
C LEU A 243 -18.98 4.48 -16.56
N THR A 244 -20.21 4.82 -16.08
CA THR A 244 -20.77 6.19 -16.09
C THR A 244 -21.45 6.61 -14.77
N PRO A 245 -20.94 6.50 -13.56
CA PRO A 245 -20.12 5.49 -12.87
C PRO A 245 -20.73 4.08 -12.89
N ALA A 246 -22.08 3.98 -13.02
CA ALA A 246 -22.73 2.68 -13.19
C ALA A 246 -22.40 2.07 -14.56
N MET A 247 -22.43 0.75 -14.66
CA MET A 247 -22.22 0.06 -15.93
C MET A 247 -23.35 0.36 -16.91
N LYS A 248 -23.01 0.91 -18.08
CA LYS A 248 -23.92 1.15 -19.19
C LYS A 248 -23.55 0.27 -20.37
N ASP A 249 -24.48 -0.60 -20.76
CA ASP A 249 -24.28 -1.52 -21.88
C ASP A 249 -24.07 -0.78 -23.20
N ILE A 250 -23.14 -1.28 -24.00
CA ILE A 250 -22.82 -0.76 -25.33
C ILE A 250 -22.67 -1.92 -26.32
N ALA A 251 -22.78 -1.62 -27.62
CA ALA A 251 -22.66 -2.61 -28.66
C ALA A 251 -21.21 -2.95 -29.03
N GLU A 252 -20.33 -1.95 -29.02
CA GLU A 252 -18.93 -2.07 -29.41
C GLU A 252 -18.04 -1.05 -28.72
N LEU A 253 -16.74 -1.36 -28.61
CA LEU A 253 -15.66 -0.42 -28.29
C LEU A 253 -14.67 -0.39 -29.43
N GLY A 254 -14.28 0.81 -29.86
CA GLY A 254 -13.27 1.07 -30.87
C GLY A 254 -11.94 1.55 -30.29
N PRO A 255 -10.96 1.87 -31.16
CA PRO A 255 -9.66 2.37 -30.73
C PRO A 255 -9.79 3.60 -29.83
N GLY A 256 -8.95 3.67 -28.79
CA GLY A 256 -8.94 4.75 -27.81
C GLY A 256 -10.02 4.66 -26.73
N GLU A 257 -11.04 3.80 -26.89
CA GLU A 257 -12.11 3.67 -25.90
C GLU A 257 -11.72 2.76 -24.74
N ILE A 258 -12.18 3.11 -23.54
CA ILE A 258 -12.04 2.33 -22.31
C ILE A 258 -13.41 1.78 -21.93
N GLY A 259 -13.46 0.50 -21.55
CA GLY A 259 -14.70 -0.13 -21.12
C GLY A 259 -14.45 -1.45 -20.41
N VAL A 260 -15.53 -2.12 -20.08
CA VAL A 260 -15.50 -3.40 -19.36
C VAL A 260 -16.28 -4.47 -20.10
N PHE A 261 -15.88 -5.72 -19.96
CA PHE A 261 -16.68 -6.84 -20.42
C PHE A 261 -16.74 -7.98 -19.41
N THR A 262 -17.75 -8.81 -19.54
CA THR A 262 -17.86 -10.09 -18.85
C THR A 262 -17.94 -11.21 -19.90
N ALA A 263 -17.39 -12.38 -19.57
CA ALA A 263 -17.27 -13.48 -20.53
C ALA A 263 -17.36 -14.85 -19.84
N SER A 264 -18.17 -14.98 -18.78
CA SER A 264 -18.31 -16.22 -17.99
C SER A 264 -16.96 -16.84 -17.56
N ILE A 265 -15.98 -15.98 -17.27
CA ILE A 265 -14.65 -16.38 -16.85
C ILE A 265 -14.74 -16.93 -15.42
N LYS A 266 -14.29 -18.17 -15.24
CA LYS A 266 -14.38 -18.86 -13.95
C LYS A 266 -13.17 -18.62 -13.03
N GLN A 267 -12.03 -18.26 -13.61
CA GLN A 267 -10.77 -18.15 -12.88
C GLN A 267 -10.11 -16.79 -13.20
N VAL A 268 -9.99 -15.93 -12.20
CA VAL A 268 -9.35 -14.61 -12.38
C VAL A 268 -7.90 -14.74 -12.89
N ARG A 269 -7.19 -15.81 -12.53
CA ARG A 269 -5.83 -16.07 -13.02
C ARG A 269 -5.71 -16.14 -14.55
N ASP A 270 -6.82 -16.34 -15.27
CA ASP A 270 -6.85 -16.33 -16.74
C ASP A 270 -6.87 -14.90 -17.30
N THR A 271 -7.14 -13.90 -16.46
CA THR A 271 -7.18 -12.47 -16.82
C THR A 271 -6.04 -11.72 -16.14
N ARG A 272 -4.82 -11.99 -16.60
CA ARG A 272 -3.64 -11.31 -16.05
C ARG A 272 -3.61 -9.84 -16.46
N VAL A 273 -3.49 -8.97 -15.50
CA VAL A 273 -3.34 -7.52 -15.73
C VAL A 273 -2.10 -7.26 -16.59
N GLY A 274 -2.26 -6.42 -17.62
CA GLY A 274 -1.23 -6.17 -18.63
C GLY A 274 -1.20 -7.15 -19.78
N ASP A 275 -2.10 -8.16 -19.82
CA ASP A 275 -2.22 -9.04 -20.97
C ASP A 275 -2.81 -8.30 -22.18
N THR A 276 -2.55 -8.84 -23.35
CA THR A 276 -3.14 -8.39 -24.61
C THR A 276 -4.32 -9.26 -24.98
N ILE A 277 -5.45 -8.64 -25.26
CA ILE A 277 -6.66 -9.30 -25.72
C ILE A 277 -6.80 -9.08 -27.22
N THR A 278 -7.02 -10.18 -27.94
CA THR A 278 -7.21 -10.17 -29.39
C THR A 278 -8.35 -11.10 -29.79
N HIS A 279 -8.79 -11.05 -31.06
CA HIS A 279 -9.79 -12.02 -31.54
C HIS A 279 -9.18 -13.42 -31.69
N GLU A 280 -9.97 -14.46 -31.40
CA GLU A 280 -9.55 -15.87 -31.56
C GLU A 280 -9.09 -16.20 -32.98
N ARG A 281 -9.84 -15.76 -34.01
CA ARG A 281 -9.62 -16.17 -35.40
C ARG A 281 -8.91 -15.13 -36.28
N ARG A 282 -9.02 -13.85 -35.94
CA ARG A 282 -8.45 -12.71 -36.69
C ARG A 282 -7.64 -11.82 -35.77
N GLY A 283 -6.87 -12.47 -34.89
CA GLY A 283 -6.08 -11.79 -33.88
C GLY A 283 -4.75 -11.24 -34.41
N THR A 284 -4.07 -10.50 -33.56
CA THR A 284 -2.67 -10.11 -33.76
C THR A 284 -1.75 -11.12 -33.08
N ASP A 285 -0.56 -11.31 -33.64
CA ASP A 285 0.51 -12.12 -33.05
C ASP A 285 1.50 -11.25 -32.23
N ALA A 286 1.35 -9.91 -32.30
CA ALA A 286 2.21 -8.96 -31.61
C ALA A 286 1.54 -8.46 -30.31
N PRO A 287 1.95 -8.97 -29.13
CA PRO A 287 1.41 -8.49 -27.86
C PRO A 287 1.83 -7.06 -27.58
N LEU A 288 1.04 -6.36 -26.77
CA LEU A 288 1.42 -5.09 -26.17
C LEU A 288 2.52 -5.33 -25.12
N PRO A 289 3.37 -4.33 -24.84
CA PRO A 289 4.24 -4.40 -23.67
C PRO A 289 3.38 -4.59 -22.42
N GLY A 290 3.57 -5.72 -21.73
CA GLY A 290 2.87 -6.02 -20.49
C GLY A 290 3.32 -5.14 -19.34
N PHE A 291 2.66 -5.26 -18.18
CA PHE A 291 3.12 -4.67 -16.93
C PHE A 291 4.17 -5.56 -16.26
N LYS A 292 5.13 -4.94 -15.57
CA LYS A 292 6.00 -5.70 -14.66
C LYS A 292 5.11 -6.22 -13.53
N PRO A 293 5.27 -7.47 -13.09
CA PRO A 293 4.55 -7.96 -11.91
C PRO A 293 4.81 -7.07 -10.70
N ALA A 294 3.79 -6.86 -9.88
CA ALA A 294 3.98 -6.24 -8.58
C ALA A 294 4.91 -7.11 -7.74
N GLN A 295 5.88 -6.51 -7.10
CA GLN A 295 6.78 -7.19 -6.18
C GLN A 295 6.47 -6.74 -4.76
N PRO A 296 5.96 -7.62 -3.90
CA PRO A 296 5.79 -7.32 -2.50
C PRO A 296 7.14 -7.00 -1.84
N VAL A 297 7.12 -6.01 -0.96
CA VAL A 297 8.32 -5.53 -0.25
C VAL A 297 8.21 -5.66 1.26
N VAL A 298 6.98 -5.74 1.77
CA VAL A 298 6.65 -5.94 3.18
C VAL A 298 5.94 -7.26 3.34
N PHE A 299 6.39 -8.07 4.28
CA PHE A 299 5.80 -9.37 4.57
C PHE A 299 5.40 -9.46 6.04
N CYS A 300 4.23 -10.02 6.30
CA CYS A 300 3.84 -10.40 7.66
C CYS A 300 2.98 -11.67 7.65
N GLY A 301 2.93 -12.34 8.79
CA GLY A 301 1.98 -13.43 9.02
C GLY A 301 0.63 -12.89 9.47
N LEU A 302 -0.45 -13.39 8.89
CA LEU A 302 -1.83 -13.17 9.32
C LEU A 302 -2.37 -14.48 9.90
N PHE A 303 -2.77 -14.45 11.16
CA PHE A 303 -3.28 -15.61 11.88
C PHE A 303 -4.65 -15.28 12.48
N PRO A 304 -5.61 -16.20 12.45
CA PRO A 304 -6.88 -15.98 13.14
C PRO A 304 -6.67 -16.04 14.67
N VAL A 305 -7.43 -15.25 15.42
CA VAL A 305 -7.43 -15.30 16.89
C VAL A 305 -7.98 -16.64 17.37
N ASP A 306 -9.09 -17.10 16.78
CA ASP A 306 -9.62 -18.44 16.99
C ASP A 306 -9.14 -19.38 15.88
N ALA A 307 -8.52 -20.50 16.27
CA ALA A 307 -8.02 -21.49 15.32
C ALA A 307 -9.13 -22.10 14.43
N ASN A 308 -10.40 -22.04 14.85
CA ASN A 308 -11.54 -22.50 14.07
C ASN A 308 -11.83 -21.60 12.86
N ASP A 309 -11.38 -20.36 12.87
CA ASP A 309 -11.60 -19.40 11.79
C ASP A 309 -10.57 -19.51 10.66
N PHE A 310 -9.65 -20.50 10.72
CA PHE A 310 -8.63 -20.67 9.68
C PHE A 310 -9.20 -20.89 8.28
N ASP A 311 -10.25 -21.70 8.15
CA ASP A 311 -10.88 -21.93 6.85
C ASP A 311 -11.59 -20.66 6.32
N ALA A 312 -12.22 -19.89 7.22
CA ALA A 312 -12.84 -18.62 6.88
C ALA A 312 -11.77 -17.59 6.42
N LEU A 313 -10.63 -17.55 7.12
CA LEU A 313 -9.50 -16.70 6.74
C LEU A 313 -8.94 -17.08 5.37
N ARG A 314 -8.79 -18.38 5.08
CA ARG A 314 -8.33 -18.85 3.75
C ARG A 314 -9.26 -18.36 2.65
N ASP A 315 -10.57 -18.58 2.82
CA ASP A 315 -11.57 -18.19 1.82
C ASP A 315 -11.61 -16.66 1.61
N ALA A 316 -11.42 -15.89 2.66
CA ALA A 316 -11.35 -14.43 2.61
C ALA A 316 -10.09 -13.94 1.88
N ILE A 317 -8.93 -14.50 2.20
CA ILE A 317 -7.65 -14.19 1.53
C ILE A 317 -7.72 -14.52 0.05
N GLU A 318 -8.26 -15.68 -0.33
CA GLU A 318 -8.44 -16.07 -1.73
C GLU A 318 -9.33 -15.07 -2.48
N LYS A 319 -10.44 -14.64 -1.88
CA LYS A 319 -11.34 -13.64 -2.49
C LYS A 319 -10.68 -12.27 -2.63
N LEU A 320 -9.91 -11.84 -1.62
CA LEU A 320 -9.16 -10.57 -1.71
C LEU A 320 -8.10 -10.62 -2.80
N ALA A 321 -7.33 -11.70 -2.90
CA ALA A 321 -6.30 -11.87 -3.92
C ALA A 321 -6.86 -11.90 -5.35
N LEU A 322 -8.13 -12.26 -5.54
CA LEU A 322 -8.81 -12.14 -6.82
C LEU A 322 -9.01 -10.67 -7.26
N ASN A 323 -9.14 -9.77 -6.29
CA ASN A 323 -9.43 -8.36 -6.52
C ASN A 323 -8.20 -7.45 -6.38
N ASP A 324 -7.08 -8.02 -5.92
CA ASP A 324 -5.82 -7.30 -5.73
C ASP A 324 -4.65 -8.13 -6.29
N ALA A 325 -4.22 -7.80 -7.49
CA ALA A 325 -3.14 -8.50 -8.19
C ALA A 325 -1.74 -8.26 -7.57
N SER A 326 -1.63 -7.34 -6.63
CA SER A 326 -0.38 -7.01 -5.92
C SER A 326 -0.23 -7.75 -4.59
N PHE A 327 -1.31 -8.37 -4.10
CA PHE A 327 -1.34 -9.14 -2.88
C PHE A 327 -0.89 -10.59 -3.12
N SER A 328 0.12 -11.03 -2.39
CA SER A 328 0.61 -12.42 -2.43
C SER A 328 0.44 -13.09 -1.07
N TYR A 329 0.23 -14.41 -1.06
CA TYR A 329 0.07 -15.16 0.17
C TYR A 329 0.54 -16.62 0.01
N GLU A 330 1.02 -17.19 1.09
CA GLU A 330 1.38 -18.60 1.22
C GLU A 330 1.00 -19.12 2.61
N MET A 331 0.78 -20.40 2.75
CA MET A 331 0.47 -20.99 4.06
C MET A 331 1.67 -20.88 4.99
N GLU A 332 1.43 -20.44 6.22
CA GLU A 332 2.44 -20.37 7.28
C GLU A 332 1.96 -21.11 8.53
N THR A 333 2.89 -21.72 9.24
CA THR A 333 2.61 -22.37 10.53
C THR A 333 3.52 -21.77 11.59
N SER A 334 2.95 -21.27 12.67
CA SER A 334 3.68 -20.77 13.83
C SER A 334 3.48 -21.71 15.02
N ALA A 335 4.56 -22.03 15.73
CA ALA A 335 4.47 -22.82 16.96
C ALA A 335 3.62 -22.15 18.05
N ALA A 336 3.57 -20.81 18.05
CA ALA A 336 2.82 -20.01 19.01
C ALA A 336 1.39 -19.72 18.58
N LEU A 337 1.14 -19.49 17.27
CA LEU A 337 -0.13 -18.97 16.73
C LEU A 337 -0.93 -20.00 15.93
N GLY A 338 -0.34 -21.17 15.62
CA GLY A 338 -1.00 -22.22 14.82
C GLY A 338 -0.90 -21.98 13.32
N PHE A 339 -1.97 -22.27 12.58
CA PHE A 339 -2.02 -22.11 11.13
C PHE A 339 -2.46 -20.70 10.74
N GLY A 340 -1.83 -20.15 9.72
CA GLY A 340 -2.11 -18.83 9.16
C GLY A 340 -1.52 -18.69 7.77
N PHE A 341 -1.33 -17.44 7.33
CA PHE A 341 -0.79 -17.12 6.03
C PHE A 341 0.33 -16.09 6.13
N ARG A 342 1.43 -16.36 5.44
CA ARG A 342 2.46 -15.37 5.14
C ARG A 342 2.00 -14.54 3.96
N CYS A 343 1.80 -13.25 4.17
CA CYS A 343 1.28 -12.35 3.16
C CYS A 343 2.33 -11.32 2.77
N GLY A 344 2.38 -11.01 1.47
CA GLY A 344 3.25 -10.00 0.90
C GLY A 344 2.47 -8.79 0.42
N PHE A 345 2.95 -7.60 0.74
CA PHE A 345 2.31 -6.30 0.52
C PHE A 345 3.26 -5.33 -0.16
N LEU A 346 2.71 -4.35 -0.88
CA LEU A 346 3.49 -3.29 -1.53
C LEU A 346 4.10 -2.29 -0.54
N GLY A 347 3.50 -2.17 0.65
CA GLY A 347 3.95 -1.28 1.71
C GLY A 347 3.09 -1.42 2.96
N LEU A 348 3.31 -0.56 3.95
CA LEU A 348 2.57 -0.59 5.22
C LEU A 348 1.11 -0.21 5.09
N LEU A 349 0.81 0.82 4.33
CA LEU A 349 -0.58 1.24 4.10
C LEU A 349 -1.36 0.14 3.38
N HIS A 350 -0.74 -0.54 2.42
CA HIS A 350 -1.35 -1.69 1.75
C HIS A 350 -1.65 -2.82 2.75
N LEU A 351 -0.71 -3.14 3.66
CA LEU A 351 -0.92 -4.12 4.74
C LEU A 351 -2.10 -3.72 5.63
N GLU A 352 -2.16 -2.46 6.08
CA GLU A 352 -3.24 -1.97 6.92
C GLU A 352 -4.60 -2.06 6.22
N VAL A 353 -4.65 -1.69 4.94
CA VAL A 353 -5.87 -1.77 4.12
C VAL A 353 -6.36 -3.22 4.00
N ILE A 354 -5.48 -4.15 3.66
CA ILE A 354 -5.86 -5.57 3.53
C ILE A 354 -6.33 -6.13 4.87
N ARG A 355 -5.64 -5.82 5.97
CA ARG A 355 -6.06 -6.25 7.30
C ARG A 355 -7.43 -5.69 7.66
N ASP A 356 -7.63 -4.38 7.53
CA ASP A 356 -8.91 -3.73 7.86
C ASP A 356 -10.06 -4.30 7.00
N ARG A 357 -9.78 -4.65 5.73
CA ARG A 357 -10.76 -5.31 4.86
C ARG A 357 -11.10 -6.72 5.35
N LEU A 358 -10.10 -7.53 5.73
CA LEU A 358 -10.33 -8.87 6.29
C LEU A 358 -11.16 -8.80 7.58
N GLU A 359 -10.87 -7.83 8.45
CA GLU A 359 -11.58 -7.64 9.71
C GLU A 359 -13.02 -7.16 9.48
N ARG A 360 -13.26 -6.19 8.57
CA ARG A 360 -14.58 -5.56 8.39
C ARG A 360 -15.48 -6.25 7.37
N GLU A 361 -14.93 -6.68 6.21
CA GLU A 361 -15.74 -7.29 5.15
C GLU A 361 -16.04 -8.77 5.42
N TYR A 362 -15.16 -9.45 6.19
CA TYR A 362 -15.25 -10.89 6.46
C TYR A 362 -15.45 -11.24 7.93
N ASP A 363 -15.55 -10.24 8.82
CA ASP A 363 -15.79 -10.41 10.28
C ASP A 363 -14.76 -11.35 10.93
N LEU A 364 -13.47 -11.11 10.62
CA LEU A 364 -12.35 -11.91 11.13
C LEU A 364 -11.55 -11.14 12.16
N ASP A 365 -11.28 -11.77 13.31
CA ASP A 365 -10.32 -11.26 14.29
C ASP A 365 -8.91 -11.80 13.97
N LEU A 366 -7.94 -10.91 13.70
CA LEU A 366 -6.63 -11.29 13.19
C LEU A 366 -5.48 -10.90 14.13
N ILE A 367 -4.49 -11.79 14.21
CA ILE A 367 -3.16 -11.49 14.76
C ILE A 367 -2.20 -11.24 13.60
N THR A 368 -1.56 -10.10 13.61
CA THR A 368 -0.53 -9.74 12.63
C THR A 368 0.84 -9.88 13.27
N THR A 369 1.75 -10.63 12.64
CA THR A 369 3.15 -10.69 13.09
C THR A 369 3.90 -9.41 12.74
N ALA A 370 5.15 -9.30 13.21
CA ALA A 370 6.03 -8.19 12.82
C ALA A 370 6.13 -8.07 11.31
N PRO A 371 5.88 -6.87 10.73
CA PRO A 371 6.25 -6.64 9.35
C PRO A 371 7.75 -6.86 9.15
N SER A 372 8.14 -7.56 8.10
CA SER A 372 9.52 -7.80 7.74
C SER A 372 9.75 -7.50 6.26
N VAL A 373 10.98 -7.20 5.91
CA VAL A 373 11.43 -7.09 4.52
C VAL A 373 12.10 -8.38 4.10
N VAL A 374 12.31 -8.56 2.81
CA VAL A 374 13.07 -9.71 2.30
C VAL A 374 14.55 -9.42 2.45
N PHE A 375 15.28 -10.28 3.17
CA PHE A 375 16.74 -10.24 3.25
C PHE A 375 17.34 -11.26 2.30
N ARG A 376 18.54 -11.00 1.81
CA ARG A 376 19.32 -11.97 1.04
C ARG A 376 20.43 -12.54 1.90
N LEU A 377 20.44 -13.85 2.05
CA LEU A 377 21.45 -14.59 2.77
C LEU A 377 22.43 -15.18 1.75
N PHE A 378 23.67 -14.80 1.83
CA PHE A 378 24.75 -15.44 1.07
C PHE A 378 25.35 -16.52 1.96
N MET A 379 25.16 -17.75 1.53
CA MET A 379 25.63 -18.92 2.29
C MET A 379 27.09 -19.22 1.96
N ARG A 380 27.83 -19.82 2.90
CA ARG A 380 29.24 -20.18 2.69
C ARG A 380 29.47 -21.23 1.61
N ASP A 381 28.45 -21.96 1.21
CA ASP A 381 28.47 -22.89 0.07
C ASP A 381 28.31 -22.19 -1.28
N GLY A 382 28.11 -20.86 -1.29
CA GLY A 382 27.91 -20.02 -2.48
C GLY A 382 26.47 -19.89 -2.94
N GLU A 383 25.50 -20.48 -2.23
CA GLU A 383 24.08 -20.31 -2.53
C GLU A 383 23.56 -18.98 -1.99
N MET A 384 22.71 -18.28 -2.74
CA MET A 384 21.94 -17.14 -2.26
C MET A 384 20.52 -17.59 -1.94
N ARG A 385 20.05 -17.28 -0.73
CA ARG A 385 18.69 -17.57 -0.26
C ARG A 385 17.98 -16.30 0.15
N GLU A 386 16.70 -16.17 -0.20
CA GLU A 386 15.86 -15.11 0.31
C GLU A 386 15.26 -15.51 1.66
N LEU A 387 15.36 -14.60 2.63
CA LEU A 387 14.77 -14.75 3.95
C LEU A 387 13.55 -13.84 4.07
N HIS A 388 12.38 -14.43 3.99
CA HIS A 388 11.10 -13.73 4.14
C HIS A 388 10.65 -13.64 5.60
N ASN A 389 10.89 -14.70 6.39
CA ASN A 389 10.53 -14.76 7.80
C ASN A 389 11.81 -14.84 8.67
N PRO A 390 12.03 -13.88 9.60
CA PRO A 390 13.18 -13.95 10.52
C PRO A 390 13.24 -15.25 11.34
N ALA A 391 12.11 -15.93 11.58
CA ALA A 391 12.08 -17.21 12.29
C ALA A 391 12.89 -18.30 11.57
N ASP A 392 12.90 -18.28 10.22
CA ASP A 392 13.54 -19.27 9.36
C ASP A 392 15.04 -19.01 9.15
N MET A 393 15.60 -18.02 9.83
CA MET A 393 17.04 -17.72 9.76
C MET A 393 17.87 -18.95 10.12
N PRO A 394 18.74 -19.44 9.22
CA PRO A 394 19.64 -20.56 9.49
C PRO A 394 20.71 -20.19 10.54
N ASP A 395 21.49 -21.19 10.95
CA ASP A 395 22.63 -20.94 11.85
C ASP A 395 23.59 -19.93 11.21
N LEU A 396 23.96 -18.89 11.97
CA LEU A 396 24.88 -17.84 11.52
C LEU A 396 26.27 -18.39 11.07
N THR A 397 26.66 -19.58 11.53
CA THR A 397 27.91 -20.21 11.09
C THR A 397 27.90 -20.65 9.63
N LEU A 398 26.70 -20.84 9.05
CA LEU A 398 26.52 -21.24 7.65
C LEU A 398 26.38 -20.02 6.70
N VAL A 399 26.14 -18.83 7.25
CA VAL A 399 25.98 -17.60 6.49
C VAL A 399 27.32 -16.89 6.38
N ASP A 400 27.65 -16.41 5.18
CA ASP A 400 28.80 -15.59 4.90
C ASP A 400 28.48 -14.12 5.21
N HIS A 401 27.48 -13.56 4.53
CA HIS A 401 26.98 -12.22 4.80
C HIS A 401 25.48 -12.11 4.51
N ILE A 402 24.88 -11.00 4.96
CA ILE A 402 23.46 -10.71 4.82
C ILE A 402 23.30 -9.37 4.14
N GLU A 403 22.50 -9.32 3.10
CA GLU A 403 22.09 -8.07 2.45
C GLU A 403 20.68 -7.69 2.83
N GLU A 404 20.44 -6.38 3.02
CA GLU A 404 19.13 -5.79 3.24
C GLU A 404 18.74 -4.87 2.09
N PRO A 405 17.42 -4.76 1.78
CA PRO A 405 16.94 -3.82 0.78
C PRO A 405 17.08 -2.38 1.27
N ARG A 406 17.60 -1.54 0.40
CA ARG A 406 17.73 -0.09 0.62
C ARG A 406 16.69 0.65 -0.20
N ILE A 407 16.33 1.85 0.25
CA ILE A 407 15.44 2.77 -0.45
C ILE A 407 16.12 4.12 -0.65
N LYS A 408 15.83 4.73 -1.79
CA LYS A 408 16.07 6.16 -2.00
C LYS A 408 14.83 6.90 -1.51
N ALA A 409 14.93 7.52 -0.36
CA ALA A 409 13.86 8.28 0.29
C ALA A 409 13.98 9.77 -0.05
N THR A 410 12.88 10.38 -0.48
CA THR A 410 12.76 11.82 -0.71
C THR A 410 11.84 12.41 0.33
N ILE A 411 12.34 13.36 1.12
CA ILE A 411 11.62 14.01 2.20
C ILE A 411 11.57 15.51 1.89
N MET A 412 10.37 16.06 1.78
CA MET A 412 10.18 17.51 1.66
C MET A 412 9.62 18.05 2.98
N VAL A 413 10.25 19.09 3.51
CA VAL A 413 9.92 19.62 4.83
C VAL A 413 10.23 21.13 4.90
N PRO A 414 9.44 21.94 5.64
CA PRO A 414 9.81 23.31 5.97
C PRO A 414 11.17 23.38 6.68
N ASP A 415 11.97 24.40 6.39
CA ASP A 415 13.35 24.52 6.89
C ASP A 415 13.43 24.46 8.43
N GLU A 416 12.43 24.96 9.14
CA GLU A 416 12.37 24.94 10.61
C GLU A 416 12.41 23.52 11.23
N TYR A 417 11.97 22.48 10.50
CA TYR A 417 11.97 21.07 10.95
C TYR A 417 13.10 20.25 10.34
N LEU A 418 13.91 20.83 9.46
CA LEU A 418 14.96 20.09 8.73
C LEU A 418 15.94 19.38 9.69
N GLY A 419 16.35 20.07 10.77
CA GLY A 419 17.29 19.51 11.75
C GLY A 419 16.78 18.21 12.41
N ASP A 420 15.50 18.17 12.76
CA ASP A 420 14.87 16.98 13.36
C ASP A 420 14.74 15.83 12.36
N VAL A 421 14.46 16.15 11.09
CA VAL A 421 14.39 15.16 10.00
C VAL A 421 15.76 14.55 9.74
N LEU A 422 16.81 15.38 9.64
CA LEU A 422 18.19 14.88 9.44
C LEU A 422 18.60 13.95 10.57
N LYS A 423 18.31 14.33 11.83
CA LYS A 423 18.56 13.49 13.00
C LYS A 423 17.78 12.18 12.94
N LEU A 424 16.49 12.21 12.61
CA LEU A 424 15.66 11.00 12.47
C LEU A 424 16.26 10.04 11.43
N CYS A 425 16.67 10.56 10.25
CA CYS A 425 17.28 9.75 9.21
C CYS A 425 18.62 9.13 9.66
N GLN A 426 19.46 9.89 10.36
CA GLN A 426 20.71 9.38 10.93
C GLN A 426 20.46 8.28 11.98
N ASP A 427 19.47 8.49 12.84
CA ASP A 427 19.03 7.51 13.83
C ASP A 427 18.49 6.22 13.17
N ARG A 428 18.14 6.22 11.89
CA ARG A 428 17.68 5.08 11.09
C ARG A 428 18.75 4.55 10.11
N ARG A 429 20.02 4.77 10.38
CA ARG A 429 21.15 4.33 9.53
C ARG A 429 21.10 4.93 8.12
N GLY A 430 20.48 6.11 7.98
CA GLY A 430 20.35 6.80 6.71
C GLY A 430 21.66 7.47 6.30
N ILE A 431 21.93 7.43 5.01
CA ILE A 431 23.06 8.12 4.38
C ILE A 431 22.47 9.24 3.55
N GLN A 432 22.81 10.49 3.85
CA GLN A 432 22.37 11.63 3.08
C GLN A 432 23.02 11.60 1.70
N MET A 433 22.18 11.61 0.65
CA MET A 433 22.62 11.62 -0.74
C MET A 433 22.60 13.02 -1.32
N ASP A 434 21.56 13.78 -1.02
CA ASP A 434 21.37 15.15 -1.53
C ASP A 434 20.56 16.00 -0.57
N LEU A 435 20.73 17.33 -0.67
CA LEU A 435 19.92 18.31 0.05
C LEU A 435 19.79 19.56 -0.82
N THR A 436 18.60 19.81 -1.29
CA THR A 436 18.27 20.94 -2.12
C THR A 436 17.10 21.73 -1.50
N TYR A 437 16.89 22.96 -2.00
CA TYR A 437 15.81 23.81 -1.52
C TYR A 437 14.86 24.14 -2.66
N ALA A 438 13.59 23.95 -2.43
CA ALA A 438 12.50 24.34 -3.31
C ALA A 438 11.70 25.47 -2.65
N GLY A 439 12.10 26.71 -2.89
CA GLY A 439 11.56 27.88 -2.18
C GLY A 439 11.86 27.83 -0.69
N SER A 440 10.83 27.81 0.15
CA SER A 440 10.95 27.75 1.62
C SER A 440 11.00 26.33 2.19
N ARG A 441 11.03 25.32 1.35
CA ARG A 441 11.08 23.90 1.76
C ARG A 441 12.42 23.28 1.39
N ALA A 442 12.94 22.49 2.30
CA ALA A 442 14.10 21.64 2.04
C ALA A 442 13.63 20.30 1.48
N MET A 443 14.31 19.82 0.45
CA MET A 443 14.18 18.49 -0.11
C MET A 443 15.43 17.70 0.25
N ALA A 444 15.31 16.76 1.18
CA ALA A 444 16.38 15.88 1.61
C ALA A 444 16.23 14.50 0.97
N VAL A 445 17.28 14.03 0.30
CA VAL A 445 17.33 12.70 -0.30
C VAL A 445 18.26 11.81 0.52
N TYR A 446 17.74 10.70 0.99
CA TYR A 446 18.45 9.75 1.82
C TYR A 446 18.44 8.33 1.22
N ASP A 447 19.55 7.63 1.39
CA ASP A 447 19.59 6.19 1.27
C ASP A 447 19.31 5.58 2.65
N LEU A 448 18.17 4.89 2.81
CA LEU A 448 17.69 4.31 4.07
C LEU A 448 17.51 2.79 3.94
N PRO A 449 17.81 2.01 4.98
CA PRO A 449 17.37 0.61 5.01
C PRO A 449 15.85 0.52 5.10
N LEU A 450 15.23 -0.24 4.21
CA LEU A 450 13.76 -0.40 4.22
C LEU A 450 13.28 -0.98 5.56
N ALA A 451 14.05 -1.90 6.16
CA ALA A 451 13.74 -2.49 7.47
C ALA A 451 13.62 -1.45 8.61
N GLU A 452 14.32 -0.31 8.53
CA GLU A 452 14.21 0.76 9.54
C GLU A 452 13.04 1.70 9.28
N VAL A 453 12.45 1.65 8.08
CA VAL A 453 11.33 2.50 7.67
C VAL A 453 9.99 1.84 7.95
N VAL A 454 9.90 0.53 7.75
CA VAL A 454 8.66 -0.27 7.80
C VAL A 454 7.95 -0.24 9.16
N PHE A 455 8.62 0.08 10.28
CA PHE A 455 7.97 0.00 11.60
C PHE A 455 7.24 1.29 12.02
N ASP A 456 7.97 2.39 12.16
CA ASP A 456 7.45 3.61 12.79
C ASP A 456 8.04 4.91 12.20
N PHE A 457 8.83 4.82 11.13
CA PHE A 457 9.51 5.98 10.57
C PHE A 457 8.55 7.08 10.13
N TYR A 458 7.47 6.71 9.45
CA TYR A 458 6.49 7.67 8.94
C TYR A 458 5.73 8.39 10.07
N ASP A 459 5.33 7.65 11.10
CA ASP A 459 4.66 8.23 12.27
C ASP A 459 5.59 9.18 13.02
N ARG A 460 6.87 8.81 13.17
CA ARG A 460 7.88 9.69 13.77
C ARG A 460 8.16 10.91 12.91
N LEU A 461 8.27 10.74 11.61
CA LEU A 461 8.47 11.85 10.68
C LEU A 461 7.33 12.87 10.81
N LYS A 462 6.09 12.39 10.80
CA LYS A 462 4.91 13.25 11.04
C LYS A 462 4.95 13.91 12.40
N SER A 463 5.32 13.19 13.44
CA SER A 463 5.37 13.72 14.80
C SER A 463 6.41 14.84 14.94
N VAL A 464 7.65 14.63 14.49
CA VAL A 464 8.73 15.63 14.63
C VAL A 464 8.52 16.85 13.74
N THR A 465 7.76 16.71 12.65
CA THR A 465 7.45 17.80 11.73
C THR A 465 6.04 18.35 11.87
N LYS A 466 5.29 17.95 12.90
CA LYS A 466 3.87 18.31 13.13
C LYS A 466 2.96 18.06 11.91
N GLY A 467 3.30 17.06 11.11
CA GLY A 467 2.57 16.70 9.88
C GLY A 467 2.96 17.48 8.63
N TYR A 468 3.94 18.39 8.71
CA TYR A 468 4.35 19.21 7.56
C TYR A 468 5.34 18.53 6.60
N ALA A 469 5.92 17.39 6.95
CA ALA A 469 6.79 16.66 6.04
C ALA A 469 5.99 15.74 5.13
N SER A 470 6.35 15.75 3.84
CA SER A 470 5.97 14.70 2.92
C SER A 470 7.13 13.72 2.69
N PHE A 471 6.79 12.47 2.46
CA PHE A 471 7.73 11.37 2.32
C PHE A 471 7.32 10.49 1.14
N ASP A 472 8.30 10.20 0.31
CA ASP A 472 8.19 9.24 -0.78
C ASP A 472 9.47 8.42 -0.87
N TYR A 473 9.39 7.21 -1.42
CA TYR A 473 10.57 6.36 -1.56
C TYR A 473 10.50 5.45 -2.78
N GLN A 474 11.66 5.05 -3.25
CA GLN A 474 11.84 4.05 -4.29
C GLN A 474 12.83 3.00 -3.80
N ILE A 475 12.54 1.72 -4.07
CA ILE A 475 13.47 0.64 -3.77
C ILE A 475 14.69 0.83 -4.66
N SER A 476 15.87 0.79 -4.04
CA SER A 476 17.14 0.95 -4.75
C SER A 476 17.85 -0.41 -4.90
N GLU A 477 18.88 -0.64 -4.14
CA GLU A 477 19.72 -1.84 -4.21
C GLU A 477 19.67 -2.64 -2.91
N TYR A 478 20.17 -3.86 -2.95
CA TYR A 478 20.49 -4.61 -1.75
C TYR A 478 21.92 -4.29 -1.34
N ARG A 479 22.15 -4.14 -0.03
CA ARG A 479 23.48 -3.86 0.52
C ARG A 479 23.76 -4.72 1.73
N GLU A 480 25.00 -5.23 1.79
CA GLU A 480 25.51 -5.94 2.95
C GLU A 480 25.52 -5.05 4.19
N ASP A 481 25.04 -5.60 5.32
CA ASP A 481 25.14 -4.96 6.61
C ASP A 481 25.24 -5.99 7.75
N ASN A 482 25.66 -5.54 8.93
CA ASN A 482 25.89 -6.41 10.10
C ASN A 482 24.57 -6.73 10.82
N LEU A 483 23.78 -7.58 10.20
CA LEU A 483 22.45 -7.95 10.66
C LEU A 483 22.46 -9.24 11.47
N VAL A 484 21.60 -9.30 12.47
CA VAL A 484 21.44 -10.48 13.33
C VAL A 484 19.96 -10.73 13.61
N LYS A 485 19.59 -12.01 13.76
CA LYS A 485 18.27 -12.40 14.27
C LYS A 485 18.22 -12.15 15.77
N MET A 486 17.27 -11.36 16.21
CA MET A 486 16.89 -11.19 17.61
C MET A 486 15.62 -11.99 17.88
N SER A 487 15.71 -12.96 18.78
CA SER A 487 14.58 -13.78 19.23
C SER A 487 14.07 -13.32 20.58
N ILE A 488 12.75 -13.29 20.74
CA ILE A 488 12.10 -13.04 22.03
C ILE A 488 11.69 -14.37 22.64
N LEU A 489 12.08 -14.56 23.89
CA LEU A 489 11.69 -15.75 24.68
C LEU A 489 10.78 -15.32 25.82
N VAL A 490 9.67 -16.01 25.98
CA VAL A 490 8.74 -15.85 27.11
C VAL A 490 8.68 -17.15 27.88
N ASN A 491 9.02 -17.10 29.16
CA ASN A 491 9.16 -18.28 30.01
C ASN A 491 10.17 -19.31 29.45
N ASP A 492 11.26 -18.82 28.89
CA ASP A 492 12.36 -19.57 28.25
C ASP A 492 11.96 -20.27 26.92
N GLU A 493 10.74 -20.07 26.41
CA GLU A 493 10.27 -20.56 25.10
C GLU A 493 10.34 -19.45 24.04
N PRO A 494 10.88 -19.72 22.84
CA PRO A 494 10.92 -18.72 21.78
C PRO A 494 9.54 -18.42 21.22
N VAL A 495 9.28 -17.16 20.91
CA VAL A 495 8.04 -16.68 20.26
C VAL A 495 8.37 -16.25 18.85
N ASP A 496 8.14 -17.12 17.87
CA ASP A 496 8.52 -16.94 16.47
C ASP A 496 7.97 -15.65 15.89
N ALA A 497 6.71 -15.34 16.18
CA ALA A 497 6.01 -14.15 15.71
C ALA A 497 6.64 -12.80 16.16
N LEU A 498 7.51 -12.84 17.20
CA LEU A 498 8.25 -11.69 17.73
C LEU A 498 9.72 -11.68 17.32
N SER A 499 10.14 -12.62 16.47
CA SER A 499 11.53 -12.64 15.95
C SER A 499 11.68 -11.55 14.90
N ILE A 500 12.78 -10.78 15.00
CA ILE A 500 13.08 -9.69 14.04
C ILE A 500 14.55 -9.72 13.63
N MET A 501 14.83 -9.22 12.42
CA MET A 501 16.20 -8.92 11.99
C MET A 501 16.54 -7.50 12.44
N VAL A 502 17.70 -7.34 13.05
CA VAL A 502 18.18 -6.04 13.57
C VAL A 502 19.65 -5.85 13.30
N HIS A 503 20.10 -4.60 13.18
CA HIS A 503 21.53 -4.31 13.14
C HIS A 503 22.17 -4.65 14.50
N ARG A 504 23.32 -5.31 14.49
CA ARG A 504 23.98 -5.83 15.69
C ARG A 504 24.20 -4.76 16.76
N ASP A 505 24.64 -3.57 16.38
CA ASP A 505 24.96 -2.49 17.32
C ASP A 505 23.73 -1.92 18.02
N ARG A 506 22.55 -2.12 17.45
CA ARG A 506 21.26 -1.63 18.01
C ARG A 506 20.44 -2.72 18.68
N ALA A 507 20.88 -3.96 18.56
CA ALA A 507 20.11 -5.10 19.02
C ALA A 507 19.85 -5.06 20.55
N GLU A 508 20.82 -4.63 21.37
CA GLU A 508 20.65 -4.54 22.82
C GLU A 508 19.64 -3.45 23.20
N ALA A 509 19.74 -2.26 22.61
CA ALA A 509 18.81 -1.16 22.88
C ALA A 509 17.37 -1.55 22.45
N ARG A 510 17.21 -2.10 21.25
CA ARG A 510 15.93 -2.60 20.74
C ARG A 510 15.36 -3.72 21.60
N GLY A 511 16.19 -4.69 21.97
CA GLY A 511 15.80 -5.81 22.83
C GLY A 511 15.30 -5.33 24.20
N ARG A 512 15.95 -4.32 24.78
CA ARG A 512 15.53 -3.74 26.08
C ARG A 512 14.15 -3.10 26.00
N VAL A 513 13.94 -2.23 25.04
CA VAL A 513 12.62 -1.58 24.80
C VAL A 513 11.52 -2.62 24.58
N MET A 514 11.81 -3.64 23.78
CA MET A 514 10.83 -4.68 23.45
C MET A 514 10.44 -5.54 24.68
N VAL A 515 11.42 -5.96 25.51
CA VAL A 515 11.11 -6.75 26.71
C VAL A 515 10.41 -5.92 27.79
N GLU A 516 10.70 -4.60 27.90
CA GLU A 516 10.02 -3.70 28.79
C GLU A 516 8.53 -3.53 28.38
N LYS A 517 8.25 -3.27 27.13
CA LYS A 517 6.86 -3.20 26.62
C LYS A 517 6.09 -4.52 26.80
N LEU A 518 6.69 -5.64 26.44
CA LEU A 518 6.07 -6.95 26.64
C LEU A 518 5.75 -7.22 28.13
N LYS A 519 6.59 -6.76 29.05
CA LYS A 519 6.33 -6.85 30.50
C LYS A 519 5.10 -6.04 30.93
N GLU A 520 4.82 -4.92 30.29
CA GLU A 520 3.64 -4.09 30.58
C GLU A 520 2.36 -4.72 30.00
N LEU A 521 2.46 -5.30 28.81
CA LEU A 521 1.32 -5.80 28.04
C LEU A 521 0.90 -7.22 28.41
N ILE A 522 1.87 -8.08 28.80
CA ILE A 522 1.56 -9.48 29.18
C ILE A 522 1.01 -9.51 30.63
N PRO A 523 -0.17 -10.08 30.85
CA PRO A 523 -0.75 -10.15 32.17
C PRO A 523 0.09 -11.02 33.12
N ARG A 524 0.08 -10.68 34.41
CA ARG A 524 0.80 -11.45 35.45
C ARG A 524 0.15 -12.80 35.66
N HIS A 525 0.96 -13.84 35.63
CA HIS A 525 0.54 -15.21 35.91
C HIS A 525 0.80 -15.63 37.39
N MET A 526 0.35 -16.82 37.77
CA MET A 526 0.57 -17.35 39.12
C MET A 526 2.04 -17.73 39.40
N PHE A 527 2.89 -17.71 38.39
CA PHE A 527 4.33 -18.00 38.45
C PHE A 527 5.14 -16.88 37.83
N LYS A 528 6.43 -16.86 38.12
CA LYS A 528 7.41 -15.88 37.62
C LYS A 528 7.79 -16.26 36.19
N SER A 529 7.58 -15.36 35.24
CA SER A 529 7.88 -15.59 33.84
C SER A 529 8.97 -14.61 33.37
N PRO A 530 10.17 -15.07 32.95
CA PRO A 530 11.16 -14.22 32.32
C PRO A 530 10.73 -13.88 30.89
N ILE A 531 10.96 -12.65 30.47
CA ILE A 531 10.89 -12.20 29.08
C ILE A 531 12.31 -11.81 28.70
N GLN A 532 12.84 -12.36 27.62
CA GLN A 532 14.23 -12.21 27.24
C GLN A 532 14.33 -11.90 25.75
N ALA A 533 15.27 -11.02 25.38
CA ALA A 533 15.72 -10.87 24.03
C ALA A 533 17.08 -11.56 23.89
N ALA A 534 17.26 -12.36 22.85
CA ALA A 534 18.47 -13.15 22.65
C ALA A 534 18.94 -13.11 21.18
N ILE A 535 20.27 -13.18 20.99
CA ILE A 535 20.94 -13.35 19.69
C ILE A 535 21.77 -14.62 19.75
N GLY A 536 21.53 -15.58 18.86
CA GLY A 536 22.30 -16.83 18.80
C GLY A 536 22.35 -17.56 20.15
N GLY A 537 21.26 -17.55 20.93
CA GLY A 537 21.19 -18.16 22.27
C GLY A 537 21.75 -17.31 23.42
N ARG A 538 22.43 -16.20 23.14
CA ARG A 538 22.92 -15.27 24.17
C ARG A 538 21.86 -14.24 24.50
N VAL A 539 21.43 -14.19 25.77
CA VAL A 539 20.49 -13.18 26.26
C VAL A 539 21.17 -11.80 26.30
N ILE A 540 20.59 -10.81 25.61
CA ILE A 540 21.07 -9.43 25.53
C ILE A 540 20.23 -8.46 26.38
N ALA A 541 18.95 -8.77 26.60
CA ALA A 541 18.06 -8.00 27.49
C ALA A 541 17.11 -8.95 28.20
N ARG A 542 16.72 -8.61 29.44
CA ARG A 542 15.83 -9.44 30.26
C ARG A 542 14.98 -8.60 31.18
N GLU A 543 13.70 -8.91 31.17
CA GLU A 543 12.72 -8.47 32.16
C GLU A 543 12.00 -9.66 32.80
N THR A 544 11.28 -9.42 33.89
CA THR A 544 10.60 -10.51 34.59
C THR A 544 9.21 -10.10 35.04
N LEU A 545 8.20 -10.83 34.60
CA LEU A 545 6.84 -10.74 35.11
C LEU A 545 6.79 -11.31 36.54
N ALA A 546 6.39 -10.49 37.48
CA ALA A 546 6.22 -10.92 38.88
C ALA A 546 4.99 -11.83 38.98
N ALA A 547 5.13 -12.93 39.75
CA ALA A 547 3.99 -13.82 40.02
C ALA A 547 2.88 -13.09 40.81
N LEU A 548 1.63 -13.34 40.48
CA LEU A 548 0.50 -12.97 41.32
C LEU A 548 0.68 -13.62 42.71
N ARG A 549 0.59 -12.82 43.76
CA ARG A 549 0.69 -13.30 45.15
C ARG A 549 -0.72 -13.40 45.71
N LYS A 550 -1.14 -14.62 46.01
CA LYS A 550 -2.26 -14.84 46.91
C LYS A 550 -1.72 -14.82 48.35
N ASP A 551 -2.27 -14.01 49.23
CA ASP A 551 -1.85 -14.00 50.63
C ASP A 551 -2.35 -15.27 51.30
N VAL A 552 -1.48 -16.29 51.32
CA VAL A 552 -1.76 -17.58 51.95
C VAL A 552 -1.64 -17.53 53.47
N THR A 553 -1.13 -16.41 54.02
CA THR A 553 -0.90 -16.20 55.44
C THR A 553 -1.99 -15.35 56.09
N ALA A 554 -2.91 -14.73 55.32
CA ALA A 554 -3.98 -13.87 55.80
C ALA A 554 -4.88 -14.50 56.90
N LYS A 555 -5.04 -15.84 56.85
CA LYS A 555 -5.82 -16.58 57.85
C LYS A 555 -4.97 -17.15 59.01
N CYS A 556 -3.69 -16.81 59.10
CA CYS A 556 -2.83 -17.27 60.19
C CYS A 556 -2.88 -16.27 61.35
N TYR A 557 -3.80 -16.46 62.26
CA TYR A 557 -3.90 -15.69 63.53
C TYR A 557 -2.85 -16.19 64.53
N GLY A 558 -2.11 -15.24 65.16
CA GLY A 558 -1.14 -15.49 66.24
C GLY A 558 0.21 -16.05 65.76
N GLY A 559 1.26 -15.74 66.47
CA GLY A 559 2.71 -15.82 66.20
C GLY A 559 3.33 -17.15 65.74
N ASP A 560 2.62 -18.07 65.05
CA ASP A 560 3.18 -19.30 64.50
C ASP A 560 4.03 -19.06 63.24
N ALA A 561 5.27 -18.65 63.46
CA ALA A 561 6.26 -18.42 62.43
C ALA A 561 6.54 -19.68 61.59
N THR A 562 6.46 -20.87 62.19
CA THR A 562 6.75 -22.12 61.55
C THR A 562 5.67 -22.49 60.53
N ARG A 563 4.40 -22.29 60.85
CA ARG A 563 3.25 -22.52 59.96
C ARG A 563 3.25 -21.53 58.77
N LYS A 564 3.55 -20.22 59.04
CA LYS A 564 3.72 -19.21 57.99
C LYS A 564 4.83 -19.60 57.02
N LYS A 565 5.98 -20.03 57.52
CA LYS A 565 7.12 -20.50 56.73
C LYS A 565 6.76 -21.72 55.86
N LYS A 566 6.12 -22.75 56.41
CA LYS A 566 5.65 -23.92 55.67
C LYS A 566 4.64 -23.58 54.56
N LEU A 567 3.71 -22.68 54.79
CA LEU A 567 2.74 -22.22 53.78
C LEU A 567 3.42 -21.47 52.64
N LEU A 568 4.38 -20.62 52.95
CA LEU A 568 5.18 -19.89 51.95
C LEU A 568 6.07 -20.85 51.13
N GLU A 569 6.67 -21.86 51.76
CA GLU A 569 7.45 -22.91 51.09
C GLU A 569 6.58 -23.78 50.17
N LYS A 570 5.37 -24.19 50.62
CA LYS A 570 4.39 -24.88 49.78
C LYS A 570 3.95 -24.04 48.58
N GLN A 571 3.69 -22.75 48.80
CA GLN A 571 3.37 -21.82 47.71
C GLN A 571 4.51 -21.70 46.71
N LYS A 572 5.75 -21.58 47.20
CA LYS A 572 6.95 -21.53 46.34
C LYS A 572 7.16 -22.81 45.52
N ALA A 573 6.96 -24.01 46.16
CA ALA A 573 7.05 -25.29 45.48
C ALA A 573 5.92 -25.46 44.44
N GLY A 574 4.69 -25.07 44.77
CA GLY A 574 3.54 -25.10 43.84
C GLY A 574 3.75 -24.21 42.63
N LYS A 575 4.27 -22.96 42.84
CA LYS A 575 4.63 -22.04 41.75
C LYS A 575 5.75 -22.58 40.86
N LYS A 576 6.72 -23.30 41.43
CA LYS A 576 7.80 -23.93 40.65
C LYS A 576 7.25 -25.06 39.77
N LYS A 577 6.28 -25.86 40.26
CA LYS A 577 5.59 -26.86 39.43
C LYS A 577 4.73 -26.24 38.34
N MET A 578 3.98 -25.18 38.66
CA MET A 578 3.15 -24.49 37.67
C MET A 578 4.00 -23.87 36.55
N ARG A 579 5.19 -23.38 36.84
CA ARG A 579 6.14 -22.86 35.82
C ARG A 579 6.56 -23.93 34.80
N GLN A 580 6.68 -25.20 35.22
CA GLN A 580 7.10 -26.30 34.34
C GLN A 580 6.02 -26.73 33.33
N PHE A 581 4.74 -26.44 33.60
CA PHE A 581 3.61 -26.87 32.79
C PHE A 581 2.70 -25.73 32.31
N GLY A 582 2.94 -24.49 32.77
CA GLY A 582 2.11 -23.34 32.45
C GLY A 582 2.57 -22.65 31.18
N LYS A 583 1.73 -22.63 30.15
CA LYS A 583 1.91 -21.74 29.01
C LYS A 583 1.58 -20.31 29.43
N VAL A 584 2.32 -19.35 28.90
CA VAL A 584 2.05 -17.92 29.08
C VAL A 584 1.25 -17.47 27.86
N GLU A 585 -0.01 -17.07 28.10
CA GLU A 585 -0.81 -16.44 27.05
C GLU A 585 -0.30 -15.03 26.79
N ILE A 586 0.02 -14.74 25.54
CA ILE A 586 0.43 -13.42 25.09
C ILE A 586 -0.79 -12.78 24.43
N PRO A 587 -1.33 -11.66 24.97
CA PRO A 587 -2.47 -11.00 24.35
C PRO A 587 -2.13 -10.52 22.93
N GLN A 588 -3.12 -10.52 22.04
CA GLN A 588 -3.00 -10.03 20.66
C GLN A 588 -2.40 -8.63 20.60
N SER A 589 -2.88 -7.72 21.45
CA SER A 589 -2.39 -6.36 21.55
C SER A 589 -0.89 -6.28 21.85
N ALA A 590 -0.32 -7.30 22.53
CA ALA A 590 1.10 -7.33 22.86
C ALA A 590 1.98 -7.57 21.63
N PHE A 591 1.53 -8.32 20.63
CA PHE A 591 2.28 -8.53 19.39
C PHE A 591 2.43 -7.22 18.61
N ILE A 592 1.34 -6.48 18.43
CA ILE A 592 1.34 -5.23 17.68
C ILE A 592 2.09 -4.13 18.45
N SER A 593 1.79 -3.99 19.75
CA SER A 593 2.35 -2.90 20.57
C SER A 593 3.82 -3.10 20.91
N ALA A 594 4.29 -4.34 21.06
CA ALA A 594 5.72 -4.61 21.31
C ALA A 594 6.60 -4.22 20.12
N LEU A 595 6.04 -4.15 18.93
CA LEU A 595 6.74 -3.84 17.67
C LEU A 595 6.71 -2.34 17.36
N LYS A 596 5.68 -1.60 17.81
CA LYS A 596 5.65 -0.14 17.77
C LYS A 596 6.60 0.40 18.84
N MET A 597 7.77 0.81 18.43
CA MET A 597 8.76 1.36 19.34
C MET A 597 8.51 2.86 19.56
N ASP A 598 7.60 3.19 20.49
CA ASP A 598 7.52 4.54 21.03
C ASP A 598 8.69 4.73 22.02
N GLY A 599 9.67 5.50 21.67
CA GLY A 599 10.76 5.93 22.49
C GLY A 599 10.95 7.41 22.32
#